data_75df8a533deeae777b7dbd99ad5ec9d4
#
_entry.id   75df8a533deeae777b7dbd99ad5ec9d4
#
_cell.length_a   1.000
_cell.length_b   1.000
_cell.length_c   1.000
_cell.angle_alpha   90.00
_cell.angle_beta   90.00
_cell.angle_gamma   90.00
#
_symmetry.space_group_name_H-M   'P 1'
#
loop_
_entity.id
_entity.type
_entity.pdbx_description
1 polymer ?
#
loop_
_entity_poly.entity_id
_entity_poly.type
_entity_poly.pdbx_seq_one_letter_code
_entity_poly.pdbx_strand_id
1 'polypeptide(L)'
;SSYTDMLCPQIETAGTSSWVAFFDNGFRVYEGTNKPKETVSVSEDGEILSCAYADDRVVLILRGESDDHPYRMKIYNLKGKQLADENLDFYYQNLQIEEKQILLTNRQELCVYTLKGRKKYSGMVSETQIHEILGMGQNRYLLAEEDGVSMIRLK
;
A
#
# COMPACT_ATOMS: atom_id res chain seq x y z
N SER A 1 -12.59 -7.05 20.74
CA SER A 1 -12.75 -5.89 19.88
C SER A 1 -13.99 -6.03 19.03
N SER A 2 -14.83 -5.04 19.05
CA SER A 2 -16.02 -4.95 18.23
C SER A 2 -15.62 -4.76 16.77
N TYR A 3 -16.11 -5.65 15.89
CA TYR A 3 -15.91 -5.52 14.45
C TYR A 3 -16.84 -4.48 13.81
N THR A 4 -17.63 -3.78 14.62
CA THR A 4 -18.67 -2.86 14.13
C THR A 4 -18.13 -1.56 13.52
N ASP A 5 -16.87 -1.24 13.79
CA ASP A 5 -16.23 0.00 13.29
C ASP A 5 -15.33 -0.23 12.06
N MET A 6 -15.42 -1.42 11.46
CA MET A 6 -14.65 -1.74 10.27
C MET A 6 -15.36 -1.27 9.00
N LEU A 7 -14.79 -0.29 8.31
CA LEU A 7 -15.27 0.17 7.01
C LEU A 7 -14.99 -0.86 5.91
N CYS A 8 -13.89 -1.59 5.99
CA CYS A 8 -13.50 -2.60 5.01
C CYS A 8 -12.57 -3.62 5.65
N PRO A 9 -13.10 -4.64 6.34
CA PRO A 9 -12.25 -5.67 6.94
C PRO A 9 -11.54 -6.45 5.83
N GLN A 10 -10.23 -6.49 5.90
CA GLN A 10 -9.39 -7.22 4.96
C GLN A 10 -8.45 -8.12 5.74
N ILE A 11 -8.31 -9.36 5.30
CA ILE A 11 -7.37 -10.34 5.88
C ILE A 11 -6.47 -10.84 4.77
N GLU A 12 -5.16 -10.76 5.02
CA GLU A 12 -4.13 -11.24 4.11
C GLU A 12 -3.32 -12.33 4.79
N THR A 13 -2.94 -13.35 4.02
CA THR A 13 -2.04 -14.40 4.52
C THR A 13 -0.59 -13.90 4.51
N ALA A 14 0.12 -14.14 5.61
CA ALA A 14 1.53 -13.79 5.78
C ALA A 14 2.34 -15.07 6.00
N GLY A 15 2.67 -15.77 4.89
CA GLY A 15 3.28 -17.08 4.96
C GLY A 15 2.26 -18.18 5.23
N THR A 16 2.68 -19.29 5.87
CA THR A 16 1.85 -20.50 6.04
C THR A 16 1.05 -20.52 7.34
N SER A 17 1.39 -19.69 8.31
CA SER A 17 0.77 -19.75 9.65
C SER A 17 0.53 -18.39 10.29
N SER A 18 0.61 -17.32 9.51
CA SER A 18 0.40 -15.95 9.98
C SER A 18 -0.61 -15.22 9.10
N TRP A 19 -1.32 -14.28 9.69
CA TRP A 19 -2.31 -13.45 9.00
C TRP A 19 -2.20 -12.01 9.47
N VAL A 20 -2.43 -11.08 8.54
CA VAL A 20 -2.58 -9.65 8.84
C VAL A 20 -4.04 -9.29 8.64
N ALA A 21 -4.66 -8.74 9.68
CA ALA A 21 -6.02 -8.23 9.62
C ALA A 21 -5.99 -6.71 9.67
N PHE A 22 -6.64 -6.08 8.70
CA PHE A 22 -6.77 -4.62 8.63
C PHE A 22 -8.10 -4.17 9.23
N PHE A 23 -8.03 -3.08 9.98
CA PHE A 23 -9.16 -2.44 10.61
C PHE A 23 -9.17 -0.97 10.23
N ASP A 24 -10.23 -0.25 10.52
CA ASP A 24 -10.33 1.18 10.22
C ASP A 24 -9.33 2.05 11.00
N ASN A 25 -8.79 1.54 12.11
CA ASN A 25 -7.84 2.25 12.96
C ASN A 25 -6.43 1.63 12.99
N GLY A 26 -6.15 0.61 12.18
CA GLY A 26 -4.82 -0.02 12.20
C GLY A 26 -4.82 -1.43 11.66
N PHE A 27 -3.85 -2.22 12.12
CA PHE A 27 -3.76 -3.63 11.75
C PHE A 27 -3.35 -4.49 12.93
N ARG A 28 -3.59 -5.78 12.80
CA ARG A 28 -3.17 -6.79 13.77
C ARG A 28 -2.55 -7.98 13.05
N VAL A 29 -1.59 -8.60 13.68
CA VAL A 29 -0.96 -9.82 13.18
C VAL A 29 -1.35 -10.97 14.10
N TYR A 30 -1.74 -12.06 13.49
CA TYR A 30 -2.13 -13.29 14.18
C TYR A 30 -1.23 -14.44 13.72
N GLU A 31 -0.87 -15.31 14.64
CA GLU A 31 -0.07 -16.50 14.37
C GLU A 31 -0.75 -17.76 14.92
N GLY A 32 -0.58 -18.89 14.21
CA GLY A 32 -1.11 -20.20 14.58
C GLY A 32 -2.23 -20.68 13.67
N THR A 33 -2.22 -21.97 13.32
CA THR A 33 -3.18 -22.55 12.36
C THR A 33 -4.50 -22.96 13.00
N ASN A 34 -4.49 -23.54 14.20
CA ASN A 34 -5.70 -24.05 14.84
C ASN A 34 -6.37 -23.03 15.77
N LYS A 35 -5.58 -22.23 16.46
CA LYS A 35 -6.05 -21.17 17.35
C LYS A 35 -5.16 -19.95 17.15
N PRO A 36 -5.48 -19.10 16.16
CA PRO A 36 -4.70 -17.89 15.92
C PRO A 36 -4.64 -17.01 17.16
N LYS A 37 -3.44 -16.58 17.50
CA LYS A 37 -3.19 -15.64 18.61
C LYS A 37 -2.69 -14.32 18.04
N GLU A 38 -3.23 -13.23 18.55
CA GLU A 38 -2.74 -11.91 18.25
C GLU A 38 -1.33 -11.74 18.82
N THR A 39 -0.37 -11.42 17.94
CA THR A 39 1.03 -11.18 18.32
C THR A 39 1.42 -9.72 18.20
N VAL A 40 0.73 -8.96 17.34
CA VAL A 40 0.99 -7.54 17.10
C VAL A 40 -0.34 -6.80 16.96
N SER A 41 -0.40 -5.61 17.53
CA SER A 41 -1.52 -4.67 17.34
C SER A 41 -0.95 -3.27 17.15
N VAL A 42 -1.25 -2.66 16.01
CA VAL A 42 -0.87 -1.29 15.68
C VAL A 42 -2.14 -0.48 15.49
N SER A 43 -2.25 0.62 16.21
CA SER A 43 -3.37 1.56 16.12
C SER A 43 -2.85 2.93 15.69
N GLU A 44 -3.61 3.60 14.83
CA GLU A 44 -3.33 4.94 14.33
C GLU A 44 -4.41 5.92 14.81
N ASP A 45 -4.00 7.15 15.11
CA ASP A 45 -4.93 8.21 15.49
C ASP A 45 -5.59 8.86 14.26
N GLY A 46 -4.92 8.80 13.10
CA GLY A 46 -5.42 9.34 11.86
C GLY A 46 -6.35 8.41 11.11
N GLU A 47 -7.08 8.96 10.15
CA GLU A 47 -7.98 8.20 9.28
C GLU A 47 -7.17 7.39 8.26
N ILE A 48 -7.35 6.07 8.24
CA ILE A 48 -6.74 5.18 7.26
C ILE A 48 -7.61 5.16 6.01
N LEU A 49 -7.03 5.55 4.88
CA LEU A 49 -7.71 5.60 3.59
C LEU A 49 -7.46 4.34 2.76
N SER A 50 -6.28 3.76 2.86
CA SER A 50 -5.90 2.57 2.12
C SER A 50 -4.88 1.75 2.90
N CYS A 51 -4.86 0.46 2.63
CA CYS A 51 -3.88 -0.46 3.19
C CYS A 51 -3.48 -1.50 2.16
N ALA A 52 -2.25 -1.99 2.28
CA ALA A 52 -1.74 -3.08 1.44
C ALA A 52 -0.75 -3.92 2.23
N TYR A 53 -0.65 -5.19 1.86
CA TYR A 53 0.32 -6.12 2.41
C TYR A 53 0.97 -6.91 1.28
N ALA A 54 2.30 -6.96 1.29
CA ALA A 54 3.11 -7.88 0.50
C ALA A 54 4.55 -7.88 1.05
N ASP A 55 5.28 -8.96 0.80
CA ASP A 55 6.72 -9.06 1.14
C ASP A 55 7.03 -8.70 2.59
N ASP A 56 6.20 -9.15 3.54
CA ASP A 56 6.32 -8.90 4.99
C ASP A 56 6.29 -7.41 5.35
N ARG A 57 5.60 -6.61 4.54
CA ARG A 57 5.41 -5.17 4.77
C ARG A 57 3.94 -4.82 4.77
N VAL A 58 3.56 -4.01 5.74
CA VAL A 58 2.24 -3.39 5.83
C VAL A 58 2.39 -1.92 5.44
N VAL A 59 1.62 -1.49 4.45
CA VAL A 59 1.59 -0.09 4.01
C VAL A 59 0.23 0.49 4.33
N LEU A 60 0.22 1.60 5.06
CA LEU A 60 -0.98 2.36 5.38
C LEU A 60 -0.87 3.74 4.74
N ILE A 61 -1.93 4.15 4.06
CA ILE A 61 -2.10 5.54 3.62
C ILE A 61 -3.15 6.18 4.50
N LEU A 62 -2.75 7.23 5.19
CA LEU A 62 -3.61 8.00 6.08
C LEU A 62 -3.92 9.35 5.47
N ARG A 63 -5.00 9.96 5.91
CA ARG A 63 -5.30 11.36 5.58
C ARG A 63 -4.21 12.26 6.15
N GLY A 64 -3.69 13.16 5.31
CA GLY A 64 -2.68 14.14 5.70
C GLY A 64 -3.27 15.32 6.48
N GLU A 65 -2.40 16.19 6.96
CA GLU A 65 -2.77 17.32 7.82
C GLU A 65 -3.00 18.62 7.04
N SER A 66 -2.64 18.67 5.77
CA SER A 66 -2.73 19.88 4.96
C SER A 66 -2.98 19.56 3.48
N ASP A 67 -3.39 20.59 2.72
CA ASP A 67 -3.59 20.44 1.28
C ASP A 67 -2.27 20.22 0.51
N ASP A 68 -1.14 20.71 1.05
CA ASP A 68 0.18 20.48 0.47
C ASP A 68 0.65 19.03 0.65
N HIS A 69 0.17 18.39 1.72
CA HIS A 69 0.43 17.00 2.02
C HIS A 69 -0.90 16.30 2.31
N PRO A 70 -1.67 15.95 1.25
CA PRO A 70 -3.01 15.39 1.43
C PRO A 70 -3.00 14.01 2.06
N TYR A 71 -1.86 13.33 2.05
CA TYR A 71 -1.73 11.98 2.61
C TYR A 71 -0.43 11.81 3.38
N ARG A 72 -0.43 10.74 4.20
CA ARG A 72 0.73 10.28 4.94
C ARG A 72 0.84 8.78 4.76
N MET A 73 2.01 8.32 4.34
CA MET A 73 2.27 6.89 4.15
C MET A 73 3.13 6.36 5.29
N LYS A 74 2.68 5.30 5.93
CA LYS A 74 3.44 4.58 6.95
C LYS A 74 3.69 3.16 6.51
N ILE A 75 4.90 2.67 6.75
CA ILE A 75 5.32 1.31 6.42
C ILE A 75 5.74 0.62 7.70
N TYR A 76 5.21 -0.57 7.94
CA TYR A 76 5.51 -1.40 9.11
C TYR A 76 6.02 -2.77 8.69
N ASN A 77 6.85 -3.39 9.54
CA ASN A 77 7.13 -4.82 9.43
C ASN A 77 6.07 -5.63 10.19
N LEU A 78 6.15 -6.96 10.13
CA LEU A 78 5.19 -7.84 10.80
C LEU A 78 5.36 -7.91 12.32
N LYS A 79 6.39 -7.28 12.87
CA LYS A 79 6.58 -7.14 14.33
C LYS A 79 5.96 -5.85 14.85
N GLY A 80 5.31 -5.07 13.99
CA GLY A 80 4.70 -3.80 14.35
C GLY A 80 5.67 -2.64 14.43
N LYS A 81 6.91 -2.82 13.96
CA LYS A 81 7.88 -1.74 13.92
C LYS A 81 7.64 -0.85 12.69
N GLN A 82 7.51 0.45 12.93
CA GLN A 82 7.42 1.44 11.86
C GLN A 82 8.79 1.60 11.19
N LEU A 83 8.83 1.39 9.88
CA LEU A 83 10.04 1.50 9.06
C LEU A 83 10.13 2.82 8.31
N ALA A 84 8.98 3.43 8.01
CA ALA A 84 8.90 4.69 7.30
C ALA A 84 7.63 5.45 7.67
N ASP A 85 7.70 6.77 7.52
CA ASP A 85 6.61 7.70 7.77
C ASP A 85 6.84 8.92 6.86
N GLU A 86 6.15 8.97 5.73
CA GLU A 86 6.38 9.94 4.68
C GLU A 86 5.12 10.74 4.37
N ASN A 87 5.27 12.04 4.20
CA ASN A 87 4.21 12.87 3.67
C ASN A 87 4.11 12.67 2.15
N LEU A 88 2.89 12.56 1.65
CA LEU A 88 2.61 12.40 0.22
C LEU A 88 1.91 13.64 -0.31
N ASP A 89 2.42 14.14 -1.43
CA ASP A 89 1.82 15.22 -2.22
C ASP A 89 1.15 14.73 -3.50
N PHE A 90 1.14 13.42 -3.70
CA PHE A 90 0.59 12.75 -4.88
C PHE A 90 -0.86 12.32 -4.63
N TYR A 91 -1.80 12.82 -5.44
CA TYR A 91 -3.21 12.41 -5.37
C TYR A 91 -3.39 11.05 -6.04
N TYR A 92 -3.45 10.00 -5.23
CA TYR A 92 -3.57 8.63 -5.71
C TYR A 92 -5.02 8.16 -5.74
N GLN A 93 -5.28 7.16 -6.58
CA GLN A 93 -6.55 6.43 -6.63
C GLN A 93 -6.37 4.97 -6.23
N ASN A 94 -5.21 4.39 -6.55
CA ASN A 94 -4.90 3.00 -6.23
C ASN A 94 -3.54 2.88 -5.56
N LEU A 95 -3.48 1.98 -4.58
CA LEU A 95 -2.28 1.55 -3.89
C LEU A 95 -2.07 0.06 -4.15
N GLN A 96 -0.87 -0.31 -4.59
CA GLN A 96 -0.50 -1.72 -4.69
C GLN A 96 0.98 -1.91 -4.42
N ILE A 97 1.36 -3.14 -4.06
CA ILE A 97 2.75 -3.53 -3.89
C ILE A 97 3.07 -4.55 -4.99
N GLU A 98 4.02 -4.20 -5.85
CA GLU A 98 4.46 -5.02 -6.98
C GLU A 98 5.99 -5.06 -7.02
N GLU A 99 6.57 -6.24 -7.23
CA GLU A 99 8.01 -6.38 -7.38
C GLU A 99 8.83 -5.69 -6.28
N LYS A 100 8.37 -5.81 -5.02
CA LYS A 100 8.96 -5.19 -3.82
C LYS A 100 9.00 -3.66 -3.90
N GLN A 101 8.04 -3.06 -4.58
CA GLN A 101 7.87 -1.62 -4.68
C GLN A 101 6.43 -1.23 -4.37
N ILE A 102 6.26 -0.05 -3.83
CA ILE A 102 4.95 0.54 -3.56
C ILE A 102 4.57 1.39 -4.76
N LEU A 103 3.46 1.06 -5.40
CA LEU A 103 2.93 1.79 -6.55
C LEU A 103 1.67 2.55 -6.14
N LEU A 104 1.71 3.85 -6.35
CA LEU A 104 0.55 4.73 -6.23
C LEU A 104 0.21 5.23 -7.63
N THR A 105 -1.02 5.02 -8.06
CA THR A 105 -1.48 5.45 -9.38
C THR A 105 -2.73 6.30 -9.29
N ASN A 106 -2.89 7.19 -10.23
CA ASN A 106 -4.14 7.85 -10.54
C ASN A 106 -4.46 7.63 -12.03
N ARG A 107 -5.27 8.49 -12.64
CA ARG A 107 -5.71 8.26 -14.02
C ARG A 107 -4.56 8.19 -15.03
N GLN A 108 -3.50 8.99 -14.84
CA GLN A 108 -2.40 9.12 -15.82
C GLN A 108 -1.00 9.05 -15.19
N GLU A 109 -0.92 9.13 -13.88
CA GLU A 109 0.36 9.27 -13.17
C GLU A 109 0.69 8.04 -12.35
N LEU A 110 2.00 7.81 -12.18
CA LEU A 110 2.57 6.78 -11.34
C LEU A 110 3.57 7.40 -10.37
N CYS A 111 3.46 7.02 -9.11
CA CYS A 111 4.43 7.34 -8.07
C CYS A 111 4.94 6.04 -7.47
N VAL A 112 6.26 5.86 -7.40
CA VAL A 112 6.90 4.62 -6.93
C VAL A 112 7.75 4.91 -5.72
N TYR A 113 7.56 4.09 -4.67
CA TYR A 113 8.41 4.09 -3.47
C TYR A 113 9.04 2.73 -3.27
N THR A 114 10.21 2.70 -2.66
CA THR A 114 10.79 1.46 -2.12
C THR A 114 10.01 1.00 -0.88
N LEU A 115 10.19 -0.24 -0.47
CA LEU A 115 9.61 -0.75 0.78
C LEU A 115 10.26 -0.12 2.05
N LYS A 116 11.27 0.72 1.88
CA LYS A 116 11.87 1.54 2.94
C LYS A 116 11.35 2.98 2.96
N GLY A 117 10.42 3.32 2.07
CA GLY A 117 9.81 4.64 2.02
C GLY A 117 10.56 5.68 1.16
N ARG A 118 11.51 5.27 0.33
CA ARG A 118 12.23 6.19 -0.55
C ARG A 118 11.50 6.32 -1.89
N LYS A 119 11.19 7.55 -2.28
CA LYS A 119 10.60 7.83 -3.60
C LYS A 119 11.61 7.52 -4.70
N LYS A 120 11.20 6.71 -5.67
CA LYS A 120 12.00 6.36 -6.85
C LYS A 120 11.57 7.11 -8.09
N TYR A 121 10.29 7.38 -8.22
CA TYR A 121 9.73 7.99 -9.44
C TYR A 121 8.40 8.67 -9.12
N SER A 122 8.11 9.74 -9.83
CA SER A 122 6.79 10.36 -9.86
C SER A 122 6.62 11.08 -11.20
N GLY A 123 5.56 10.79 -11.93
CA GLY A 123 5.29 11.46 -13.20
C GLY A 123 4.17 10.82 -14.00
N MET A 124 3.85 11.48 -15.10
CA MET A 124 2.85 11.00 -16.05
C MET A 124 3.41 9.85 -16.87
N VAL A 125 2.66 8.75 -16.97
CA VAL A 125 3.05 7.54 -17.69
C VAL A 125 2.05 7.13 -18.76
N SER A 126 0.86 7.74 -18.77
CA SER A 126 -0.17 7.46 -19.76
C SER A 126 -0.79 8.76 -20.28
N GLU A 127 -1.06 8.81 -21.59
CA GLU A 127 -1.79 9.93 -22.22
C GLU A 127 -3.31 9.74 -22.11
N THR A 128 -3.75 8.51 -21.84
CA THR A 128 -5.16 8.18 -21.65
C THR A 128 -5.44 7.87 -20.18
N GLN A 129 -6.17 6.82 -19.90
CA GLN A 129 -6.48 6.44 -18.53
C GLN A 129 -5.85 5.08 -18.21
N ILE A 130 -5.14 5.00 -17.08
CA ILE A 130 -4.61 3.75 -16.53
C ILE A 130 -5.76 2.99 -15.87
N HIS A 131 -6.06 1.78 -16.34
CA HIS A 131 -7.01 0.88 -15.70
C HIS A 131 -6.31 -0.09 -14.74
N GLU A 132 -5.10 -0.54 -15.11
CA GLU A 132 -4.35 -1.49 -14.32
C GLU A 132 -2.86 -1.34 -14.59
N ILE A 133 -2.03 -1.63 -13.58
CA ILE A 133 -0.57 -1.66 -13.71
C ILE A 133 -0.04 -2.96 -13.11
N LEU A 134 0.93 -3.56 -13.79
CA LEU A 134 1.58 -4.79 -13.36
C LEU A 134 3.10 -4.61 -13.39
N GLY A 135 3.77 -4.91 -12.28
CA GLY A 135 5.22 -4.93 -12.21
C GLY A 135 5.79 -6.16 -12.92
N MET A 136 6.78 -5.94 -13.76
CA MET A 136 7.42 -6.99 -14.56
C MET A 136 8.88 -7.22 -14.18
N GLY A 137 9.34 -6.59 -13.12
CA GLY A 137 10.75 -6.63 -12.70
C GLY A 137 11.65 -5.71 -13.52
N GLN A 138 12.82 -5.41 -12.97
CA GLN A 138 13.83 -4.55 -13.62
C GLN A 138 13.28 -3.16 -13.97
N ASN A 139 12.45 -2.59 -13.12
CA ASN A 139 11.79 -1.29 -13.31
C ASN A 139 10.91 -1.21 -14.57
N ARG A 140 10.40 -2.34 -15.03
CA ARG A 140 9.46 -2.40 -16.14
C ARG A 140 8.05 -2.61 -15.61
N TYR A 141 7.08 -1.95 -16.24
CA TYR A 141 5.67 -2.04 -15.88
C TYR A 141 4.83 -2.17 -17.13
N LEU A 142 3.84 -3.05 -17.03
CA LEU A 142 2.80 -3.20 -18.05
C LEU A 142 1.60 -2.37 -17.64
N LEU A 143 1.15 -1.49 -18.53
CA LEU A 143 -0.01 -0.65 -18.31
C LEU A 143 -1.18 -1.12 -19.19
N ALA A 144 -2.29 -1.46 -18.56
CA ALA A 144 -3.56 -1.58 -19.27
C ALA A 144 -4.22 -0.20 -19.27
N GLU A 145 -4.31 0.40 -20.44
CA GLU A 145 -4.83 1.75 -20.66
C GLU A 145 -6.20 1.68 -21.36
N GLU A 146 -6.88 2.80 -21.47
CA GLU A 146 -8.19 2.86 -22.10
C GLU A 146 -8.17 2.40 -23.56
N ASP A 147 -7.07 2.68 -24.27
CA ASP A 147 -6.92 2.39 -25.70
C ASP A 147 -5.99 1.20 -26.01
N GLY A 148 -5.51 0.49 -25.01
CA GLY A 148 -4.66 -0.67 -25.23
C GLY A 148 -3.72 -0.99 -24.07
N VAL A 149 -2.63 -1.67 -24.39
CA VAL A 149 -1.61 -2.09 -23.43
C VAL A 149 -0.26 -1.54 -23.88
N SER A 150 0.47 -0.94 -22.96
CA SER A 150 1.82 -0.45 -23.19
C SER A 150 2.79 -0.93 -22.12
N MET A 151 4.08 -0.93 -22.43
CA MET A 151 5.13 -1.24 -21.48
C MET A 151 6.00 -0.01 -21.29
N ILE A 152 6.26 0.32 -20.03
CA ILE A 152 7.18 1.40 -19.68
C ILE A 152 8.35 0.85 -18.87
N ARG A 153 9.49 1.53 -18.95
CA ARG A 153 10.66 1.28 -18.11
C ARG A 153 11.03 2.58 -17.41
N LEU A 154 11.10 2.54 -16.09
CA LEU A 154 11.57 3.65 -15.28
C LEU A 154 13.10 3.62 -15.19
N LYS A 155 13.72 4.78 -15.30
CA LYS A 155 15.17 4.91 -15.16
C LYS A 155 15.59 5.13 -13.72
#